data_fd311b54330966428c75030da48395f5
#
_entry.id   fd311b54330966428c75030da48395f5
#
_cell.length_a   1.000
_cell.length_b   1.000
_cell.length_c   1.000
_cell.angle_alpha   90.00
_cell.angle_beta   90.00
_cell.angle_gamma   90.00
#
_symmetry.space_group_name_H-M   'P 1'
#
loop_
_entity.id
_entity.type
_entity.pdbx_description
1 polymer ?
#
loop_
_entity_poly.entity_id
_entity_poly.type
_entity_poly.pdbx_seq_one_letter_code
_entity_poly.pdbx_strand_id
1 'polypeptide(L)'
;PRADTLLLPVGLPWLGAPFRIDSLAAFFLLVVNLGGGTACLYGIGYGRHEEEPARVLPFFPAFLAGMNLVVLADDAFTFLFTWEFMSLSSWALVMAHHRRPGNAAAGYIYLLMASLGTLALLLAFGLLAGPAGGYAFDAIRESAPSARVSGTVLALALIGAGSKAGLVPLHVWLPLAHPAAPSHVSALMSGVMTKVAVYGFVRIVFDLLGPGAWWWGAVVLLFGAASAVLGVLH
;
A
#
# COMPACT_ATOMS: atom_id res chain seq x y z
N PRO A 1 -4.64 19.43 16.83
CA PRO A 1 -3.91 18.50 17.67
C PRO A 1 -2.47 18.42 17.13
N ARG A 2 -1.47 18.52 18.02
CA ARG A 2 -0.08 18.27 17.61
C ARG A 2 0.02 16.79 17.22
N ALA A 3 0.62 16.52 16.07
CA ALA A 3 0.94 15.17 15.68
C ALA A 3 2.06 14.65 16.60
N ASP A 4 1.89 13.45 17.16
CA ASP A 4 2.95 12.79 17.91
C ASP A 4 3.91 12.14 16.93
N THR A 5 5.20 12.47 17.05
CA THR A 5 6.27 11.96 16.18
C THR A 5 7.24 11.10 16.96
N LEU A 6 7.66 9.97 16.38
CA LEU A 6 8.69 9.08 16.88
C LEU A 6 9.79 8.95 15.81
N LEU A 7 11.03 9.25 16.16
CA LEU A 7 12.18 9.04 15.29
C LEU A 7 12.98 7.82 15.77
N LEU A 8 13.09 6.81 14.91
CA LEU A 8 13.96 5.66 15.17
C LEU A 8 15.32 5.86 14.47
N PRO A 9 16.44 5.47 15.12
CA PRO A 9 17.78 5.59 14.54
C PRO A 9 18.08 4.47 13.53
N VAL A 10 17.15 4.22 12.61
CA VAL A 10 17.23 3.24 11.53
C VAL A 10 16.84 3.90 10.21
N GLY A 11 17.16 3.32 9.07
CA GLY A 11 16.83 3.89 7.76
C GLY A 11 17.99 4.73 7.19
N LEU A 12 17.68 5.87 6.59
CA LEU A 12 18.69 6.76 6.00
C LEU A 12 19.53 7.43 7.11
N PRO A 13 20.88 7.42 7.02
CA PRO A 13 21.75 7.90 8.11
C PRO A 13 21.52 9.36 8.52
N TRP A 14 21.04 10.20 7.59
CA TRP A 14 20.79 11.63 7.82
C TRP A 14 19.32 11.94 8.16
N LEU A 15 18.40 10.99 8.03
CA LEU A 15 16.98 11.20 8.25
C LEU A 15 16.44 10.32 9.39
N GLY A 16 17.00 9.12 9.56
CA GLY A 16 16.42 8.09 10.42
C GLY A 16 15.14 7.53 9.80
N ALA A 17 14.28 6.94 10.62
CA ALA A 17 12.93 6.52 10.25
C ALA A 17 11.92 7.27 11.11
N PRO A 18 11.37 8.39 10.63
CA PRO A 18 10.32 9.13 11.33
C PRO A 18 8.98 8.44 11.14
N PHE A 19 8.24 8.32 12.25
CA PHE A 19 6.87 7.86 12.29
C PHE A 19 5.98 8.94 12.91
N ARG A 20 4.79 9.14 12.34
CA ARG A 20 3.86 10.17 12.78
C ARG A 20 2.42 9.67 12.80
N ILE A 21 1.67 10.09 13.81
CA ILE A 21 0.23 9.91 13.88
C ILE A 21 -0.43 11.26 13.69
N ASP A 22 -1.04 11.46 12.52
CA ASP A 22 -1.97 12.56 12.23
C ASP A 22 -3.41 12.04 12.07
N SER A 23 -4.35 12.91 11.81
CA SER A 23 -5.78 12.53 11.69
C SER A 23 -6.04 11.51 10.57
N LEU A 24 -5.32 11.63 9.44
CA LEU A 24 -5.42 10.69 8.33
C LEU A 24 -4.84 9.32 8.73
N ALA A 25 -3.64 9.31 9.29
CA ALA A 25 -3.01 8.09 9.79
C ALA A 25 -3.88 7.40 10.87
N ALA A 26 -4.41 8.15 11.84
CA ALA A 26 -5.25 7.62 12.90
C ALA A 26 -6.50 6.92 12.35
N PHE A 27 -7.16 7.50 11.34
CA PHE A 27 -8.31 6.88 10.68
C PHE A 27 -7.93 5.55 10.01
N PHE A 28 -6.85 5.53 9.24
CA PHE A 28 -6.43 4.30 8.55
C PHE A 28 -5.83 3.26 9.50
N LEU A 29 -5.18 3.66 10.60
CA LEU A 29 -4.78 2.75 11.68
C LEU A 29 -5.99 2.05 12.29
N LEU A 30 -7.09 2.78 12.52
CA LEU A 30 -8.34 2.17 12.98
C LEU A 30 -8.84 1.11 12.00
N VAL A 31 -8.87 1.42 10.69
CA VAL A 31 -9.28 0.47 9.64
C VAL A 31 -8.38 -0.78 9.64
N VAL A 32 -7.05 -0.59 9.68
CA VAL A 32 -6.09 -1.70 9.67
C VAL A 32 -6.26 -2.60 10.90
N ASN A 33 -6.34 -1.99 12.09
CA ASN A 33 -6.36 -2.76 13.33
C ASN A 33 -7.73 -3.39 13.61
N LEU A 34 -8.83 -2.77 13.18
CA LEU A 34 -10.16 -3.39 13.26
C LEU A 34 -10.24 -4.60 12.33
N GLY A 35 -9.83 -4.44 11.06
CA GLY A 35 -9.78 -5.55 10.10
C GLY A 35 -8.79 -6.64 10.52
N GLY A 36 -7.60 -6.25 11.01
CA GLY A 36 -6.60 -7.16 11.54
C GLY A 36 -7.11 -7.96 12.74
N GLY A 37 -7.76 -7.29 13.71
CA GLY A 37 -8.34 -7.93 14.88
C GLY A 37 -9.42 -8.96 14.52
N THR A 38 -10.32 -8.62 13.59
CA THR A 38 -11.36 -9.56 13.13
C THR A 38 -10.75 -10.76 12.39
N ALA A 39 -9.74 -10.53 11.54
CA ALA A 39 -9.04 -11.61 10.85
C ALA A 39 -8.24 -12.51 11.81
N CYS A 40 -7.64 -11.94 12.85
CA CYS A 40 -6.97 -12.72 13.92
C CYS A 40 -7.97 -13.61 14.68
N LEU A 41 -9.14 -13.07 15.04
CA LEU A 41 -10.17 -13.85 15.72
C LEU A 41 -10.65 -15.03 14.85
N TYR A 42 -10.92 -14.78 13.58
CA TYR A 42 -11.26 -15.83 12.62
C TYR A 42 -10.13 -16.85 12.47
N GLY A 43 -8.87 -16.36 12.43
CA GLY A 43 -7.66 -17.18 12.30
C GLY A 43 -7.44 -18.17 13.43
N ILE A 44 -7.98 -17.91 14.64
CA ILE A 44 -7.90 -18.87 15.77
C ILE A 44 -8.58 -20.20 15.43
N GLY A 45 -9.74 -20.14 14.79
CA GLY A 45 -10.46 -21.35 14.37
C GLY A 45 -9.91 -21.92 13.06
N TYR A 46 -9.76 -21.08 12.06
CA TYR A 46 -9.31 -21.46 10.71
C TYR A 46 -7.88 -22.00 10.70
N GLY A 47 -6.96 -21.38 11.48
CA GLY A 47 -5.56 -21.75 11.52
C GLY A 47 -5.28 -23.16 12.11
N ARG A 48 -6.26 -23.75 12.84
CA ARG A 48 -6.16 -25.13 13.31
C ARG A 48 -6.23 -26.15 12.17
N HIS A 49 -6.77 -25.75 11.02
CA HIS A 49 -6.93 -26.58 9.81
C HIS A 49 -5.97 -26.16 8.71
N GLU A 50 -5.02 -25.26 9.02
CA GLU A 50 -4.04 -24.79 8.04
C GLU A 50 -3.05 -25.91 7.71
N GLU A 51 -2.88 -26.18 6.40
CA GLU A 51 -2.01 -27.27 5.91
C GLU A 51 -0.52 -26.94 6.06
N GLU A 52 -0.16 -25.65 5.92
CA GLU A 52 1.24 -25.18 5.95
C GLU A 52 1.43 -24.04 6.98
N PRO A 53 1.21 -24.29 8.29
CA PRO A 53 1.21 -23.24 9.30
C PRO A 53 2.54 -22.49 9.40
N ALA A 54 3.66 -23.16 9.16
CA ALA A 54 4.99 -22.56 9.16
C ALA A 54 5.18 -21.50 8.04
N ARG A 55 4.34 -21.52 7.01
CA ARG A 55 4.34 -20.56 5.91
C ARG A 55 3.34 -19.42 6.09
N VAL A 56 2.42 -19.54 7.03
CA VAL A 56 1.38 -18.55 7.29
C VAL A 56 1.69 -17.77 8.57
N LEU A 57 1.99 -18.47 9.67
CA LEU A 57 2.14 -17.87 11.00
C LEU A 57 3.19 -16.75 11.10
N PRO A 58 4.40 -16.83 10.50
CA PRO A 58 5.36 -15.74 10.59
C PRO A 58 5.00 -14.55 9.69
N PHE A 59 4.41 -14.80 8.53
CA PHE A 59 4.13 -13.75 7.55
C PHE A 59 2.82 -13.00 7.82
N PHE A 60 1.85 -13.60 8.51
CA PHE A 60 0.59 -12.95 8.83
C PHE A 60 0.78 -11.74 9.76
N PRO A 61 1.46 -11.83 10.92
CA PRO A 61 1.75 -10.66 11.74
C PRO A 61 2.71 -9.68 11.05
N ALA A 62 3.66 -10.16 10.24
CA ALA A 62 4.52 -9.29 9.44
C ALA A 62 3.72 -8.46 8.44
N PHE A 63 2.72 -9.03 7.80
CA PHE A 63 1.81 -8.32 6.89
C PHE A 63 1.00 -7.25 7.62
N LEU A 64 0.43 -7.57 8.81
CA LEU A 64 -0.26 -6.58 9.65
C LEU A 64 0.66 -5.45 10.11
N ALA A 65 1.87 -5.79 10.55
CA ALA A 65 2.89 -4.81 10.91
C ALA A 65 3.24 -3.91 9.72
N GLY A 66 3.45 -4.49 8.53
CA GLY A 66 3.73 -3.74 7.30
C GLY A 66 2.65 -2.71 6.97
N MET A 67 1.36 -3.10 7.06
CA MET A 67 0.24 -2.17 6.84
C MET A 67 0.24 -1.00 7.84
N ASN A 68 0.48 -1.27 9.12
CA ASN A 68 0.56 -0.23 10.16
C ASN A 68 1.77 0.69 9.92
N LEU A 69 2.93 0.14 9.61
CA LEU A 69 4.15 0.92 9.37
C LEU A 69 4.03 1.83 8.14
N VAL A 70 3.39 1.38 7.05
CA VAL A 70 3.09 2.24 5.88
C VAL A 70 2.26 3.45 6.29
N VAL A 71 1.24 3.25 7.12
CA VAL A 71 0.34 4.32 7.55
C VAL A 71 1.03 5.30 8.49
N LEU A 72 2.00 4.84 9.27
CA LEU A 72 2.75 5.64 10.23
C LEU A 72 3.95 6.38 9.61
N ALA A 73 4.46 5.95 8.46
CA ALA A 73 5.66 6.52 7.83
C ALA A 73 5.51 8.02 7.55
N ASP A 74 6.54 8.82 7.92
CA ASP A 74 6.55 10.28 7.73
C ASP A 74 7.69 10.76 6.81
N ASP A 75 8.24 9.85 6.04
CA ASP A 75 9.19 10.15 4.96
C ASP A 75 9.03 9.15 3.81
N ALA A 76 9.52 9.54 2.63
CA ALA A 76 9.40 8.74 1.41
C ALA A 76 10.16 7.40 1.47
N PHE A 77 11.33 7.38 2.12
CA PHE A 77 12.15 6.16 2.22
C PHE A 77 11.48 5.14 3.15
N THR A 78 11.09 5.55 4.36
CA THR A 78 10.39 4.68 5.32
C THR A 78 9.06 4.19 4.75
N PHE A 79 8.32 5.07 4.03
CA PHE A 79 7.10 4.69 3.35
C PHE A 79 7.34 3.58 2.31
N LEU A 80 8.31 3.76 1.40
CA LEU A 80 8.62 2.77 0.36
C LEU A 80 9.15 1.47 0.94
N PHE A 81 10.02 1.54 1.94
CA PHE A 81 10.55 0.36 2.61
C PHE A 81 9.44 -0.46 3.28
N THR A 82 8.57 0.19 4.03
CA THR A 82 7.45 -0.49 4.70
C THR A 82 6.37 -0.96 3.72
N TRP A 83 6.19 -0.25 2.60
CA TRP A 83 5.34 -0.67 1.50
C TRP A 83 5.84 -1.97 0.85
N GLU A 84 7.15 -2.08 0.59
CA GLU A 84 7.75 -3.33 0.10
C GLU A 84 7.68 -4.43 1.14
N PHE A 85 7.94 -4.15 2.40
CA PHE A 85 7.80 -5.11 3.47
C PHE A 85 6.36 -5.68 3.55
N MET A 86 5.34 -4.81 3.45
CA MET A 86 3.93 -5.22 3.33
C MET A 86 3.70 -6.07 2.07
N SER A 87 4.29 -5.69 0.93
CA SER A 87 4.14 -6.40 -0.34
C SER A 87 4.76 -7.79 -0.29
N LEU A 88 5.98 -7.91 0.22
CA LEU A 88 6.70 -9.18 0.32
C LEU A 88 6.07 -10.13 1.33
N SER A 89 5.61 -9.62 2.48
CA SER A 89 4.90 -10.44 3.48
C SER A 89 3.57 -10.97 2.93
N SER A 90 2.80 -10.15 2.22
CA SER A 90 1.57 -10.61 1.57
C SER A 90 1.83 -11.55 0.40
N TRP A 91 2.90 -11.33 -0.36
CA TRP A 91 3.33 -12.28 -1.40
C TRP A 91 3.67 -13.66 -0.80
N ALA A 92 4.42 -13.71 0.30
CA ALA A 92 4.74 -14.96 0.99
C ALA A 92 3.46 -15.71 1.43
N LEU A 93 2.42 -14.96 1.86
CA LEU A 93 1.12 -15.53 2.22
C LEU A 93 0.33 -16.05 0.99
N VAL A 94 0.39 -15.36 -0.17
CA VAL A 94 -0.16 -15.88 -1.43
C VAL A 94 0.54 -17.17 -1.85
N MET A 95 1.85 -17.25 -1.59
CA MET A 95 2.70 -18.41 -1.88
C MET A 95 2.63 -19.51 -0.81
N ALA A 96 1.81 -19.37 0.23
CA ALA A 96 1.71 -20.38 1.30
C ALA A 96 1.45 -21.78 0.73
N HIS A 97 0.49 -21.89 -0.19
CA HIS A 97 0.13 -23.15 -0.87
C HIS A 97 0.68 -23.22 -2.32
N HIS A 98 1.92 -22.80 -2.54
CA HIS A 98 2.53 -22.70 -3.89
C HIS A 98 2.58 -24.02 -4.67
N ARG A 99 2.47 -25.18 -4.00
CA ARG A 99 2.44 -26.51 -4.62
C ARG A 99 1.10 -26.82 -5.29
N ARG A 100 0.04 -26.08 -4.97
CA ARG A 100 -1.26 -26.23 -5.64
C ARG A 100 -1.17 -25.67 -7.06
N PRO A 101 -1.80 -26.34 -8.05
CA PRO A 101 -1.79 -25.88 -9.44
C PRO A 101 -2.26 -24.42 -9.56
N GLY A 102 -1.51 -23.60 -10.29
CA GLY A 102 -1.83 -22.18 -10.52
C GLY A 102 -1.33 -21.21 -9.46
N ASN A 103 -1.11 -21.62 -8.19
CA ASN A 103 -0.75 -20.69 -7.12
C ASN A 103 0.64 -20.06 -7.31
N ALA A 104 1.60 -20.81 -7.85
CA ALA A 104 2.92 -20.24 -8.17
C ALA A 104 2.84 -19.15 -9.24
N ALA A 105 2.02 -19.33 -10.26
CA ALA A 105 1.79 -18.34 -11.31
C ALA A 105 1.05 -17.11 -10.73
N ALA A 106 0.06 -17.32 -9.87
CA ALA A 106 -0.63 -16.24 -9.16
C ALA A 106 0.33 -15.39 -8.31
N GLY A 107 1.23 -16.05 -7.56
CA GLY A 107 2.26 -15.37 -6.78
C GLY A 107 3.25 -14.60 -7.63
N TYR A 108 3.65 -15.12 -8.79
CA TYR A 108 4.52 -14.42 -9.73
C TYR A 108 3.86 -13.14 -10.28
N ILE A 109 2.61 -13.25 -10.74
CA ILE A 109 1.86 -12.09 -11.26
C ILE A 109 1.64 -11.05 -10.15
N TYR A 110 1.32 -11.51 -8.92
CA TYR A 110 1.19 -10.62 -7.78
C TYR A 110 2.48 -9.84 -7.51
N LEU A 111 3.62 -10.52 -7.45
CA LEU A 111 4.91 -9.88 -7.20
C LEU A 111 5.28 -8.89 -8.31
N LEU A 112 5.06 -9.27 -9.58
CA LEU A 112 5.32 -8.40 -10.73
C LEU A 112 4.50 -7.10 -10.64
N MET A 113 3.21 -7.21 -10.34
CA MET A 113 2.33 -6.04 -10.21
C MET A 113 2.67 -5.19 -8.99
N ALA A 114 3.06 -5.81 -7.87
CA ALA A 114 3.53 -5.11 -6.67
C ALA A 114 4.81 -4.32 -6.97
N SER A 115 5.81 -4.95 -7.61
CA SER A 115 7.07 -4.30 -7.97
C SER A 115 6.89 -3.16 -8.97
N LEU A 116 6.01 -3.32 -9.97
CA LEU A 116 5.63 -2.23 -10.88
C LEU A 116 5.03 -1.04 -10.11
N GLY A 117 4.14 -1.34 -9.17
CA GLY A 117 3.54 -0.32 -8.31
C GLY A 117 4.56 0.42 -7.47
N THR A 118 5.49 -0.29 -6.83
CA THR A 118 6.55 0.32 -6.02
C THR A 118 7.51 1.15 -6.85
N LEU A 119 7.88 0.69 -8.05
CA LEU A 119 8.72 1.47 -8.96
C LEU A 119 8.05 2.80 -9.34
N ALA A 120 6.75 2.78 -9.61
CA ALA A 120 6.00 4.01 -9.88
C ALA A 120 5.99 4.96 -8.68
N LEU A 121 5.79 4.45 -7.45
CA LEU A 121 5.86 5.26 -6.23
C LEU A 121 7.27 5.78 -5.96
N LEU A 122 8.30 5.00 -6.21
CA LEU A 122 9.70 5.42 -6.10
C LEU A 122 9.99 6.62 -7.02
N LEU A 123 9.54 6.56 -8.26
CA LEU A 123 9.67 7.68 -9.21
C LEU A 123 8.86 8.89 -8.76
N ALA A 124 7.63 8.68 -8.23
CA ALA A 124 6.80 9.76 -7.71
C ALA A 124 7.49 10.49 -6.55
N PHE A 125 8.00 9.77 -5.56
CA PHE A 125 8.73 10.36 -4.43
C PHE A 125 10.06 10.98 -4.86
N GLY A 126 10.77 10.39 -5.84
CA GLY A 126 11.96 11.01 -6.41
C GLY A 126 11.70 12.37 -7.04
N LEU A 127 10.57 12.51 -7.76
CA LEU A 127 10.14 13.79 -8.32
C LEU A 127 9.71 14.79 -7.25
N LEU A 128 9.06 14.33 -6.18
CA LEU A 128 8.63 15.16 -5.05
C LEU A 128 9.81 15.65 -4.21
N ALA A 129 10.80 14.82 -3.97
CA ALA A 129 12.02 15.18 -3.24
C ALA A 129 12.85 16.25 -3.98
N GLY A 130 12.71 16.32 -5.31
CA GLY A 130 13.40 17.29 -6.16
C GLY A 130 14.92 17.21 -6.09
N PRO A 131 15.64 18.20 -6.69
CA PRO A 131 17.10 18.20 -6.73
C PRO A 131 17.75 18.34 -5.34
N ALA A 132 17.04 18.90 -4.36
CA ALA A 132 17.54 19.07 -2.99
C ALA A 132 17.49 17.76 -2.17
N GLY A 133 16.78 16.72 -2.65
CA GLY A 133 16.67 15.43 -1.96
C GLY A 133 15.91 15.49 -0.63
N GLY A 134 14.90 16.32 -0.53
CA GLY A 134 14.06 16.46 0.66
C GLY A 134 13.07 15.31 0.77
N TYR A 135 13.45 14.17 1.37
CA TYR A 135 12.60 12.98 1.49
C TYR A 135 11.61 13.02 2.66
N ALA A 136 11.82 13.88 3.67
CA ALA A 136 10.87 14.08 4.76
C ALA A 136 9.55 14.65 4.22
N PHE A 137 8.42 14.19 4.72
CA PHE A 137 7.11 14.65 4.23
C PHE A 137 6.89 16.13 4.46
N ASP A 138 7.42 16.69 5.55
CA ASP A 138 7.33 18.14 5.81
C ASP A 138 8.12 18.93 4.75
N ALA A 139 9.32 18.48 4.37
CA ALA A 139 10.09 19.12 3.30
C ALA A 139 9.39 19.01 1.93
N ILE A 140 8.71 17.89 1.66
CA ILE A 140 7.92 17.72 0.44
C ILE A 140 6.71 18.66 0.44
N ARG A 141 5.99 18.84 1.57
CA ARG A 141 4.84 19.75 1.68
C ARG A 141 5.24 21.20 1.44
N GLU A 142 6.42 21.60 1.88
CA GLU A 142 6.97 22.94 1.67
C GLU A 142 7.47 23.15 0.23
N SER A 143 7.71 22.07 -0.52
CA SER A 143 8.09 22.16 -1.92
C SER A 143 6.91 22.65 -2.76
N ALA A 144 7.20 23.44 -3.79
CA ALA A 144 6.20 23.91 -4.75
C ALA A 144 6.53 23.33 -6.14
N PRO A 145 6.23 22.05 -6.40
CA PRO A 145 6.56 21.42 -7.67
C PRO A 145 5.78 22.10 -8.82
N SER A 146 6.40 22.19 -10.00
CA SER A 146 5.73 22.74 -11.18
C SER A 146 4.49 21.91 -11.54
N ALA A 147 3.51 22.53 -12.22
CA ALA A 147 2.27 21.85 -12.63
C ALA A 147 2.54 20.57 -13.46
N ARG A 148 3.64 20.55 -14.23
CA ARG A 148 4.05 19.39 -15.03
C ARG A 148 4.53 18.26 -14.12
N VAL A 149 5.35 18.56 -13.13
CA VAL A 149 5.82 17.57 -12.12
C VAL A 149 4.63 17.04 -11.34
N SER A 150 3.74 17.90 -10.84
CA SER A 150 2.54 17.50 -10.09
C SER A 150 1.62 16.58 -10.90
N GLY A 151 1.40 16.85 -12.18
CA GLY A 151 0.63 15.98 -13.07
C GLY A 151 1.30 14.62 -13.30
N THR A 152 2.64 14.59 -13.41
CA THR A 152 3.39 13.32 -13.52
C THR A 152 3.32 12.52 -12.23
N VAL A 153 3.45 13.16 -11.07
CA VAL A 153 3.31 12.51 -9.77
C VAL A 153 1.91 11.93 -9.58
N LEU A 154 0.85 12.65 -9.98
CA LEU A 154 -0.52 12.12 -9.97
C LEU A 154 -0.63 10.82 -10.79
N ALA A 155 -0.10 10.81 -12.02
CA ALA A 155 -0.13 9.63 -12.88
C ALA A 155 0.64 8.46 -12.25
N LEU A 156 1.84 8.71 -11.71
CA LEU A 156 2.65 7.71 -11.04
C LEU A 156 1.99 7.19 -9.75
N ALA A 157 1.34 8.06 -8.97
CA ALA A 157 0.60 7.65 -7.77
C ALA A 157 -0.63 6.81 -8.14
N LEU A 158 -1.33 7.13 -9.23
CA LEU A 158 -2.43 6.30 -9.75
C LEU A 158 -1.94 4.92 -10.19
N ILE A 159 -0.79 4.84 -10.86
CA ILE A 159 -0.19 3.55 -11.23
C ILE A 159 0.24 2.79 -9.98
N GLY A 160 1.00 3.42 -9.09
CA GLY A 160 1.60 2.79 -7.93
C GLY A 160 0.58 2.33 -6.90
N ALA A 161 -0.15 3.26 -6.33
CA ALA A 161 -1.20 2.96 -5.36
C ALA A 161 -2.40 2.26 -6.01
N GLY A 162 -2.77 2.64 -7.23
CA GLY A 162 -3.85 2.05 -8.00
C GLY A 162 -3.62 0.57 -8.32
N SER A 163 -2.38 0.17 -8.64
CA SER A 163 -2.01 -1.24 -8.80
C SER A 163 -2.32 -2.05 -7.55
N LYS A 164 -1.92 -1.55 -6.38
CA LYS A 164 -2.18 -2.21 -5.09
C LYS A 164 -3.65 -2.12 -4.67
N ALA A 165 -4.33 -1.01 -4.97
CA ALA A 165 -5.77 -0.85 -4.72
C ALA A 165 -6.65 -1.70 -5.63
N GLY A 166 -6.11 -2.21 -6.74
CA GLY A 166 -6.85 -3.00 -7.70
C GLY A 166 -7.65 -2.17 -8.71
N LEU A 167 -7.15 -0.98 -9.06
CA LEU A 167 -7.77 -0.17 -10.13
C LEU A 167 -7.59 -0.83 -11.50
N VAL A 168 -8.63 -0.78 -12.32
CA VAL A 168 -8.58 -1.25 -13.71
C VAL A 168 -7.70 -0.29 -14.54
N PRO A 169 -6.77 -0.81 -15.36
CA PRO A 169 -6.52 -2.22 -15.72
C PRO A 169 -5.49 -2.95 -14.84
N LEU A 170 -5.02 -2.36 -13.77
CA LEU A 170 -3.92 -2.86 -12.94
C LEU A 170 -4.35 -3.96 -11.93
N HIS A 171 -5.60 -4.39 -11.98
CA HIS A 171 -6.22 -5.34 -11.04
C HIS A 171 -5.95 -6.82 -11.34
N VAL A 172 -5.20 -7.14 -12.40
CA VAL A 172 -5.02 -8.51 -12.91
C VAL A 172 -4.51 -9.53 -11.88
N TRP A 173 -3.84 -9.07 -10.83
CA TRP A 173 -3.36 -9.92 -9.74
C TRP A 173 -4.47 -10.34 -8.76
N LEU A 174 -5.54 -9.52 -8.62
CA LEU A 174 -6.61 -9.71 -7.64
C LEU A 174 -7.32 -11.08 -7.79
N PRO A 175 -7.91 -11.41 -8.95
CA PRO A 175 -8.63 -12.67 -9.13
C PRO A 175 -7.74 -13.90 -9.01
N LEU A 176 -6.43 -13.74 -9.16
CA LEU A 176 -5.46 -14.81 -9.06
C LEU A 176 -4.93 -15.02 -7.63
N ALA A 177 -4.61 -13.91 -6.93
CA ALA A 177 -4.02 -13.96 -5.60
C ALA A 177 -5.05 -14.30 -4.51
N HIS A 178 -6.31 -13.87 -4.65
CA HIS A 178 -7.34 -14.11 -3.65
C HIS A 178 -7.67 -15.59 -3.42
N PRO A 179 -7.85 -16.44 -4.46
CA PRO A 179 -8.05 -17.88 -4.26
C PRO A 179 -6.80 -18.60 -3.77
N ALA A 180 -5.60 -18.09 -4.07
CA ALA A 180 -4.34 -18.71 -3.69
C ALA A 180 -3.99 -18.50 -2.21
N ALA A 181 -4.39 -17.36 -1.63
CA ALA A 181 -4.12 -17.01 -0.24
C ALA A 181 -5.08 -17.73 0.74
N PRO A 182 -4.65 -17.99 2.01
CA PRO A 182 -5.55 -18.43 3.08
C PRO A 182 -6.72 -17.45 3.27
N SER A 183 -7.92 -17.94 3.63
CA SER A 183 -9.15 -17.13 3.63
C SER A 183 -9.07 -15.86 4.48
N HIS A 184 -8.48 -15.92 5.68
CA HIS A 184 -8.31 -14.76 6.58
C HIS A 184 -7.32 -13.74 6.02
N VAL A 185 -6.29 -14.20 5.29
CA VAL A 185 -5.35 -13.34 4.57
C VAL A 185 -6.04 -12.68 3.38
N SER A 186 -6.77 -13.45 2.58
CA SER A 186 -7.53 -12.95 1.44
C SER A 186 -8.52 -11.85 1.85
N ALA A 187 -9.20 -12.02 2.99
CA ALA A 187 -10.07 -11.00 3.57
C ALA A 187 -9.33 -9.70 3.92
N LEU A 188 -8.11 -9.79 4.49
CA LEU A 188 -7.27 -8.62 4.77
C LEU A 188 -6.74 -7.96 3.49
N MET A 189 -6.37 -8.75 2.48
CA MET A 189 -5.89 -8.21 1.21
C MET A 189 -6.96 -7.36 0.54
N SER A 190 -8.21 -7.85 0.46
CA SER A 190 -9.31 -7.11 -0.16
C SER A 190 -9.91 -6.03 0.74
N GLY A 191 -10.07 -6.33 2.02
CA GLY A 191 -10.75 -5.46 2.98
C GLY A 191 -9.87 -4.33 3.53
N VAL A 192 -8.56 -4.54 3.68
CA VAL A 192 -7.66 -3.64 4.40
C VAL A 192 -6.50 -3.17 3.54
N MET A 193 -5.70 -4.06 2.94
CA MET A 193 -4.52 -3.68 2.16
C MET A 193 -4.86 -2.74 1.00
N THR A 194 -5.96 -2.97 0.30
CA THR A 194 -6.43 -2.06 -0.75
C THR A 194 -6.75 -0.67 -0.21
N LYS A 195 -7.22 -0.54 1.05
CA LYS A 195 -7.47 0.75 1.73
C LYS A 195 -6.17 1.42 2.16
N VAL A 196 -5.15 0.65 2.57
CA VAL A 196 -3.79 1.19 2.78
C VAL A 196 -3.22 1.75 1.46
N ALA A 197 -3.55 1.14 0.33
CA ALA A 197 -3.17 1.69 -0.97
C ALA A 197 -3.91 3.02 -1.27
N VAL A 198 -5.19 3.11 -0.94
CA VAL A 198 -5.94 4.37 -1.01
C VAL A 198 -5.35 5.42 -0.07
N TYR A 199 -4.94 5.04 1.16
CA TYR A 199 -4.20 5.92 2.05
C TYR A 199 -2.96 6.49 1.38
N GLY A 200 -2.12 5.65 0.77
CA GLY A 200 -0.90 6.09 0.07
C GLY A 200 -1.21 7.09 -1.04
N PHE A 201 -2.26 6.85 -1.83
CA PHE A 201 -2.71 7.78 -2.85
C PHE A 201 -3.16 9.12 -2.26
N VAL A 202 -4.01 9.10 -1.21
CA VAL A 202 -4.49 10.31 -0.53
C VAL A 202 -3.33 11.09 0.09
N ARG A 203 -2.38 10.41 0.72
CA ARG A 203 -1.18 11.00 1.31
C ARG A 203 -0.36 11.73 0.24
N ILE A 204 -0.07 11.09 -0.89
CA ILE A 204 0.74 11.68 -1.96
C ILE A 204 0.02 12.85 -2.63
N VAL A 205 -1.25 12.64 -3.03
CA VAL A 205 -1.93 13.57 -3.93
C VAL A 205 -2.58 14.74 -3.18
N PHE A 206 -3.20 14.50 -2.02
CA PHE A 206 -3.94 15.54 -1.31
C PHE A 206 -3.18 16.18 -0.15
N ASP A 207 -2.21 15.45 0.45
CA ASP A 207 -1.42 15.98 1.55
C ASP A 207 -0.05 16.52 1.07
N LEU A 208 0.71 15.74 0.31
CA LEU A 208 2.07 16.13 -0.11
C LEU A 208 2.08 17.09 -1.32
N LEU A 209 1.23 16.86 -2.33
CA LEU A 209 1.08 17.77 -3.46
C LEU A 209 0.17 18.96 -3.16
N GLY A 210 -0.74 18.82 -2.18
CA GLY A 210 -1.70 19.85 -1.83
C GLY A 210 -2.83 20.04 -2.87
N PRO A 211 -3.43 21.24 -2.94
CA PRO A 211 -4.57 21.50 -3.80
C PRO A 211 -4.24 21.27 -5.27
N GLY A 212 -4.92 20.33 -5.89
CA GLY A 212 -4.74 19.96 -7.29
C GLY A 212 -5.59 20.77 -8.27
N ALA A 213 -5.26 20.66 -9.56
CA ALA A 213 -6.09 21.20 -10.63
C ALA A 213 -7.43 20.41 -10.69
N TRP A 214 -8.50 21.07 -11.12
CA TRP A 214 -9.85 20.47 -11.20
C TRP A 214 -9.90 19.16 -12.00
N TRP A 215 -9.09 19.03 -13.03
CA TRP A 215 -9.04 17.85 -13.91
C TRP A 215 -8.49 16.59 -13.20
N TRP A 216 -7.75 16.74 -12.09
CA TRP A 216 -7.29 15.60 -11.29
C TRP A 216 -8.46 14.77 -10.76
N GLY A 217 -9.50 15.46 -10.26
CA GLY A 217 -10.74 14.81 -9.82
C GLY A 217 -11.44 14.07 -10.96
N ALA A 218 -11.46 14.65 -12.16
CA ALA A 218 -12.06 14.01 -13.34
C ALA A 218 -11.31 12.71 -13.72
N VAL A 219 -9.97 12.73 -13.70
CA VAL A 219 -9.15 11.54 -13.98
C VAL A 219 -9.40 10.44 -12.93
N VAL A 220 -9.36 10.79 -11.64
CA VAL A 220 -9.61 9.83 -10.55
C VAL A 220 -11.02 9.25 -10.66
N LEU A 221 -12.03 10.08 -10.93
CA LEU A 221 -13.42 9.66 -11.12
C LEU A 221 -13.55 8.70 -12.31
N LEU A 222 -12.89 8.99 -13.42
CA LEU A 222 -12.91 8.13 -14.62
C LEU A 222 -12.37 6.73 -14.32
N PHE A 223 -11.19 6.64 -13.68
CA PHE A 223 -10.61 5.35 -13.29
C PHE A 223 -11.45 4.63 -12.25
N GLY A 224 -12.00 5.34 -11.27
CA GLY A 224 -12.88 4.78 -10.25
C GLY A 224 -14.19 4.25 -10.85
N ALA A 225 -14.84 5.01 -11.72
CA ALA A 225 -16.07 4.60 -12.41
C ALA A 225 -15.82 3.39 -13.34
N ALA A 226 -14.73 3.41 -14.13
CA ALA A 226 -14.35 2.28 -14.96
C ALA A 226 -14.11 1.01 -14.13
N SER A 227 -13.41 1.15 -12.99
CA SER A 227 -13.17 0.02 -12.08
C SER A 227 -14.45 -0.52 -11.46
N ALA A 228 -15.38 0.36 -11.08
CA ALA A 228 -16.68 -0.06 -10.53
C ALA A 228 -17.54 -0.80 -11.56
N VAL A 229 -17.65 -0.26 -12.78
CA VAL A 229 -18.44 -0.88 -13.87
C VAL A 229 -17.83 -2.24 -14.26
N LEU A 230 -16.54 -2.29 -14.51
CA LEU A 230 -15.87 -3.53 -14.92
C LEU A 230 -15.86 -4.57 -13.79
N GLY A 231 -15.71 -4.15 -12.53
CA GLY A 231 -15.75 -5.06 -11.38
C GLY A 231 -17.14 -5.66 -11.11
N VAL A 232 -18.21 -5.05 -11.60
CA VAL A 232 -19.59 -5.63 -11.53
C VAL A 232 -19.86 -6.57 -12.71
N LEU A 233 -19.20 -6.35 -13.86
CA LEU A 233 -19.41 -7.17 -15.07
C LEU A 233 -18.62 -8.49 -15.06
N HIS A 234 -17.66 -8.66 -14.14
CA HIS A 234 -16.84 -9.85 -13.94
C HIS A 234 -17.17 -10.59 -12.65
#